data_bcb9f9568ecba6f58e444bb1cabcdf99
#
_entry.id   bcb9f9568ecba6f58e444bb1cabcdf99
#
_cell.length_a   1.000
_cell.length_b   1.000
_cell.length_c   1.000
_cell.angle_alpha   90.00
_cell.angle_beta   90.00
_cell.angle_gamma   90.00
#
_symmetry.space_group_name_H-M   'P 1'
#
loop_
_entity.id
_entity.type
_entity.pdbx_description
1 polymer ?
#
loop_
_entity_poly.entity_id
_entity_poly.type
_entity_poly.pdbx_seq_one_letter_code
_entity_poly.pdbx_strand_id
1 'polypeptide(L)'
;TSRRQRQMCIRDRYYDFTEAVSKVAGHRVLALNRGEKEKFLSVKIEAPEEEILRYLEKKVIRRDNPYTTPVLKEVVADSYQRLIAPAIERELRNELTEKAEDGAILVFGKNLEQLLMQPPIVGQVVLGWDPAFRTGCKLAVVDPTGKVIGTTVIYPTAPTTPKKIQAAKDLLKKIIPCLLYTSPSPRDKRQS
;
A
#
# COMPACT_ATOMS: atom_id res chain seq x y z
N THR A 1 -18.18 9.90 -1.27
CA THR A 1 -17.17 10.47 -0.33
C THR A 1 -15.92 10.87 -1.08
N SER A 2 -15.44 12.13 -0.87
CA SER A 2 -14.23 12.62 -1.51
C SER A 2 -13.01 11.75 -1.14
N ARG A 3 -11.98 11.72 -2.01
CA ARG A 3 -10.70 11.00 -1.75
C ARG A 3 -10.11 11.36 -0.37
N ARG A 4 -10.32 12.61 0.07
CA ARG A 4 -9.86 13.13 1.36
C ARG A 4 -10.65 12.54 2.54
N GLN A 5 -11.97 12.35 2.40
CA GLN A 5 -12.83 11.73 3.42
C GLN A 5 -12.55 10.22 3.57
N ARG A 6 -12.31 9.50 2.46
CA ARG A 6 -11.92 8.08 2.50
C ARG A 6 -10.57 7.87 3.18
N GLN A 7 -9.61 8.75 2.97
CA GLN A 7 -8.32 8.70 3.66
C GLN A 7 -8.46 8.99 5.16
N MET A 8 -9.33 9.91 5.57
CA MET A 8 -9.62 10.17 6.99
C MET A 8 -10.21 8.92 7.68
N CYS A 9 -11.23 8.28 7.11
CA CYS A 9 -11.84 7.09 7.72
C CYS A 9 -10.88 5.90 7.92
N ILE A 10 -9.85 5.74 7.06
CA ILE A 10 -8.83 4.71 7.23
C ILE A 10 -7.87 5.07 8.37
N ARG A 11 -7.53 6.34 8.55
CA ARG A 11 -6.62 6.83 9.60
C ARG A 11 -7.24 6.72 10.99
N ASP A 12 -8.51 7.08 11.13
CA ASP A 12 -9.23 7.09 12.41
C ASP A 12 -9.26 5.72 13.09
N ARG A 13 -9.16 4.63 12.34
CA ARG A 13 -9.13 3.26 12.86
C ARG A 13 -7.87 2.90 13.64
N TYR A 14 -6.80 3.66 13.48
CA TYR A 14 -5.50 3.34 14.05
C TYR A 14 -5.01 4.35 15.10
N TYR A 15 -5.83 5.33 15.51
CA TYR A 15 -5.42 6.29 16.52
C TYR A 15 -5.24 5.67 17.92
N ASP A 16 -6.11 4.72 18.29
CA ASP A 16 -6.05 3.99 19.57
C ASP A 16 -5.90 2.49 19.33
N PHE A 17 -5.08 2.13 18.35
CA PHE A 17 -4.91 0.74 17.96
C PHE A 17 -3.87 0.06 18.83
N THR A 18 -4.27 -1.01 19.53
CA THR A 18 -3.39 -1.88 20.30
C THR A 18 -3.65 -3.33 19.92
N GLU A 19 -2.61 -4.05 19.53
CA GLU A 19 -2.70 -5.47 19.18
C GLU A 19 -1.39 -6.18 19.52
N ALA A 20 -1.47 -7.45 19.90
CA ALA A 20 -0.30 -8.25 20.18
C ALA A 20 0.56 -8.43 18.92
N VAL A 21 1.87 -8.22 19.03
CA VAL A 21 2.84 -8.32 17.92
C VAL A 21 2.75 -9.65 17.19
N SER A 22 2.50 -10.76 17.91
CA SER A 22 2.36 -12.10 17.34
C SER A 22 1.08 -12.32 16.51
N LYS A 23 0.07 -11.46 16.68
CA LYS A 23 -1.25 -11.59 16.03
C LYS A 23 -1.52 -10.52 14.97
N VAL A 24 -0.69 -9.50 14.90
CA VAL A 24 -0.91 -8.39 13.97
C VAL A 24 -0.84 -8.85 12.51
N ALA A 25 -1.89 -8.54 11.75
CA ALA A 25 -1.96 -8.90 10.33
C ALA A 25 -1.06 -7.99 9.48
N GLY A 26 -0.40 -8.55 8.44
CA GLY A 26 0.54 -7.81 7.60
C GLY A 26 -0.01 -6.52 6.98
N HIS A 27 -1.27 -6.52 6.52
CA HIS A 27 -1.89 -5.32 5.98
C HIS A 27 -2.04 -4.18 7.01
N ARG A 28 -2.16 -4.52 8.31
CA ARG A 28 -2.19 -3.54 9.41
C ARG A 28 -0.82 -2.97 9.68
N VAL A 29 0.22 -3.82 9.66
CA VAL A 29 1.62 -3.38 9.77
C VAL A 29 1.94 -2.35 8.69
N LEU A 30 1.62 -2.65 7.43
CA LEU A 30 1.84 -1.72 6.31
C LEU A 30 1.02 -0.43 6.43
N ALA A 31 -0.21 -0.51 6.96
CA ALA A 31 -1.04 0.67 7.22
C ALA A 31 -0.46 1.56 8.33
N LEU A 32 0.02 0.96 9.43
CA LEU A 32 0.69 1.66 10.54
C LEU A 32 1.99 2.33 10.07
N ASN A 33 2.85 1.62 9.35
CA ASN A 33 4.08 2.16 8.79
C ASN A 33 3.82 3.34 7.85
N ARG A 34 2.76 3.25 7.05
CA ARG A 34 2.35 4.34 6.18
C ARG A 34 1.85 5.55 6.98
N GLY A 35 1.04 5.32 8.01
CA GLY A 35 0.53 6.39 8.88
C GLY A 35 1.66 7.12 9.61
N GLU A 36 2.69 6.40 10.04
CA GLU A 36 3.89 6.97 10.68
C GLU A 36 4.74 7.75 9.66
N LYS A 37 4.97 7.19 8.47
CA LYS A 37 5.69 7.90 7.37
C LYS A 37 5.00 9.20 6.96
N GLU A 38 3.68 9.22 6.97
CA GLU A 38 2.87 10.40 6.69
C GLU A 38 2.71 11.32 7.91
N LYS A 39 3.33 11.00 9.07
CA LYS A 39 3.32 11.76 10.33
C LYS A 39 1.92 11.92 10.95
N PHE A 40 1.03 10.99 10.75
CA PHE A 40 -0.29 10.96 11.40
C PHE A 40 -0.34 10.04 12.61
N LEU A 41 0.54 9.06 12.69
CA LEU A 41 0.61 8.09 13.76
C LEU A 41 2.00 8.10 14.40
N SER A 42 2.05 7.75 15.68
CA SER A 42 3.26 7.35 16.39
C SER A 42 3.07 5.91 16.84
N VAL A 43 3.94 5.01 16.39
CA VAL A 43 3.83 3.59 16.65
C VAL A 43 4.95 3.17 17.59
N LYS A 44 4.60 2.49 18.70
CA LYS A 44 5.56 1.93 19.65
C LYS A 44 5.25 0.46 19.90
N ILE A 45 6.27 -0.32 20.20
CA ILE A 45 6.14 -1.68 20.69
C ILE A 45 6.29 -1.63 22.22
N GLU A 46 5.22 -1.96 22.92
CA GLU A 46 5.25 -2.07 24.38
C GLU A 46 5.78 -3.44 24.78
N ALA A 47 6.71 -3.46 25.70
CA ALA A 47 7.30 -4.67 26.25
C ALA A 47 7.13 -4.69 27.78
N PRO A 48 7.12 -5.87 28.42
CA PRO A 48 7.06 -6.00 29.87
C PRO A 48 8.41 -5.63 30.51
N GLU A 49 8.68 -4.34 30.61
CA GLU A 49 9.99 -3.79 31.06
C GLU A 49 10.44 -4.35 32.41
N GLU A 50 9.54 -4.47 33.37
CA GLU A 50 9.89 -4.98 34.70
C GLU A 50 10.39 -6.43 34.67
N GLU A 51 9.79 -7.28 33.86
CA GLU A 51 10.21 -8.68 33.72
C GLU A 51 11.55 -8.78 33.02
N ILE A 52 11.75 -7.96 32.01
CA ILE A 52 13.03 -7.91 31.26
C ILE A 52 14.14 -7.40 32.18
N LEU A 53 13.93 -6.33 32.92
CA LEU A 53 14.90 -5.79 33.84
C LEU A 53 15.28 -6.81 34.92
N ARG A 54 14.30 -7.50 35.53
CA ARG A 54 14.55 -8.59 36.49
C ARG A 54 15.41 -9.71 35.88
N TYR A 55 15.14 -10.06 34.63
CA TYR A 55 15.94 -11.09 33.94
C TYR A 55 17.38 -10.61 33.70
N LEU A 56 17.57 -9.39 33.26
CA LEU A 56 18.89 -8.79 33.03
C LEU A 56 19.66 -8.64 34.34
N GLU A 57 19.03 -8.16 35.39
CA GLU A 57 19.62 -8.06 36.72
C GLU A 57 20.14 -9.43 37.21
N LYS A 58 19.35 -10.48 37.09
CA LYS A 58 19.77 -11.85 37.45
C LYS A 58 20.96 -12.36 36.66
N LYS A 59 21.08 -11.95 35.40
CA LYS A 59 22.26 -12.32 34.57
C LYS A 59 23.52 -11.56 34.94
N VAL A 60 23.41 -10.30 35.25
CA VAL A 60 24.55 -9.39 35.51
C VAL A 60 25.00 -9.46 36.96
N ILE A 61 24.03 -9.48 37.90
CA ILE A 61 24.30 -9.45 39.34
C ILE A 61 24.39 -10.89 39.85
N ARG A 62 25.58 -11.45 39.88
CA ARG A 62 25.83 -12.84 40.36
C ARG A 62 25.95 -12.96 41.87
N ARG A 63 26.42 -11.90 42.54
CA ARG A 63 26.54 -11.84 44.02
C ARG A 63 26.04 -10.49 44.49
N ASP A 64 25.21 -10.50 45.54
CA ASP A 64 24.72 -9.26 46.12
C ASP A 64 25.84 -8.58 46.95
N ASN A 65 26.02 -7.29 46.74
CA ASN A 65 26.97 -6.47 47.44
C ASN A 65 26.39 -5.07 47.64
N PRO A 66 26.28 -4.58 48.88
CA PRO A 66 25.60 -3.32 49.20
C PRO A 66 26.21 -2.10 48.47
N TYR A 67 27.46 -2.16 48.03
CA TYR A 67 28.16 -1.07 47.35
C TYR A 67 28.03 -1.15 45.81
N THR A 68 28.03 -2.34 45.23
CA THR A 68 28.01 -2.48 43.77
C THR A 68 26.66 -2.81 43.18
N THR A 69 25.79 -3.50 43.93
CA THR A 69 24.45 -3.89 43.44
C THR A 69 23.60 -2.72 43.00
N PRO A 70 23.48 -1.59 43.74
CA PRO A 70 22.72 -0.44 43.32
C PRO A 70 23.20 0.16 42.01
N VAL A 71 24.55 0.30 41.88
CA VAL A 71 25.17 0.84 40.65
C VAL A 71 24.91 -0.08 39.44
N LEU A 72 25.03 -1.41 39.63
CA LEU A 72 24.77 -2.37 38.55
C LEU A 72 23.31 -2.34 38.09
N LYS A 73 22.36 -2.17 39.02
CA LYS A 73 20.94 -2.03 38.65
C LYS A 73 20.70 -0.79 37.81
N GLU A 74 21.27 0.33 38.20
CA GLU A 74 21.19 1.58 37.45
C GLU A 74 21.79 1.45 36.04
N VAL A 75 22.97 0.82 35.93
CA VAL A 75 23.62 0.53 34.64
C VAL A 75 22.80 -0.39 33.76
N VAL A 76 22.18 -1.42 34.34
CA VAL A 76 21.29 -2.33 33.60
C VAL A 76 20.06 -1.61 33.06
N ALA A 77 19.44 -0.77 33.88
CA ALA A 77 18.28 0.02 33.46
C ALA A 77 18.63 1.01 32.34
N ASP A 78 19.75 1.76 32.48
CA ASP A 78 20.23 2.68 31.44
C ASP A 78 20.56 1.93 30.14
N SER A 79 21.27 0.81 30.23
CA SER A 79 21.61 -0.02 29.06
C SER A 79 20.37 -0.54 28.35
N TYR A 80 19.35 -0.97 29.11
CA TYR A 80 18.09 -1.42 28.52
C TYR A 80 17.39 -0.28 27.78
N GLN A 81 17.15 0.84 28.44
CA GLN A 81 16.37 1.95 27.87
C GLN A 81 17.08 2.59 26.67
N ARG A 82 18.39 2.77 26.76
CA ARG A 82 19.14 3.53 25.77
C ARG A 82 19.64 2.69 24.58
N LEU A 83 19.95 1.42 24.80
CA LEU A 83 20.61 0.59 23.80
C LEU A 83 19.76 -0.63 23.40
N ILE A 84 19.30 -1.44 24.38
CA ILE A 84 18.67 -2.73 24.09
C ILE A 84 17.26 -2.56 23.54
N ALA A 85 16.41 -1.83 24.25
CA ALA A 85 15.01 -1.67 23.85
C ALA A 85 14.85 -1.04 22.46
N PRO A 86 15.54 0.08 22.11
CA PRO A 86 15.45 0.66 20.78
C PRO A 86 16.01 -0.24 19.68
N ALA A 87 17.03 -1.06 19.97
CA ALA A 87 17.60 -1.99 19.00
C ALA A 87 16.62 -3.13 18.69
N ILE A 88 16.05 -3.75 19.73
CA ILE A 88 15.07 -4.83 19.58
C ILE A 88 13.76 -4.31 18.93
N GLU A 89 13.28 -3.14 19.33
CA GLU A 89 12.09 -2.55 18.69
C GLU A 89 12.31 -2.38 17.20
N ARG A 90 13.43 -1.85 16.78
CA ARG A 90 13.77 -1.65 15.36
C ARG A 90 13.85 -2.99 14.61
N GLU A 91 14.49 -4.00 15.20
CA GLU A 91 14.62 -5.33 14.61
C GLU A 91 13.25 -5.99 14.43
N LEU A 92 12.42 -6.00 15.47
CA LEU A 92 11.05 -6.53 15.39
C LEU A 92 10.19 -5.80 14.35
N ARG A 93 10.30 -4.48 14.27
CA ARG A 93 9.58 -3.69 13.26
C ARG A 93 10.03 -4.02 11.84
N ASN A 94 11.32 -4.23 11.64
CA ASN A 94 11.86 -4.62 10.33
C ASN A 94 11.36 -6.02 9.93
N GLU A 95 11.43 -7.00 10.82
CA GLU A 95 10.92 -8.35 10.56
C GLU A 95 9.42 -8.35 10.25
N LEU A 96 8.62 -7.61 11.03
CA LEU A 96 7.18 -7.48 10.77
C LEU A 96 6.89 -6.84 9.41
N THR A 97 7.69 -5.84 9.03
CA THR A 97 7.54 -5.14 7.75
C THR A 97 7.88 -6.05 6.59
N GLU A 98 9.02 -6.73 6.63
CA GLU A 98 9.47 -7.69 5.61
C GLU A 98 8.42 -8.80 5.40
N LYS A 99 7.97 -9.42 6.48
CA LYS A 99 6.92 -10.45 6.42
C LYS A 99 5.60 -9.91 5.85
N ALA A 100 5.26 -8.67 6.17
CA ALA A 100 4.04 -8.03 5.67
C ALA A 100 4.15 -7.67 4.19
N GLU A 101 5.31 -7.23 3.72
CA GLU A 101 5.59 -6.92 2.32
C GLU A 101 5.57 -8.19 1.46
N ASP A 102 6.21 -9.27 1.89
CA ASP A 102 6.17 -10.56 1.21
C ASP A 102 4.74 -11.07 1.04
N GLY A 103 3.94 -11.02 2.10
CA GLY A 103 2.53 -11.37 2.04
C GLY A 103 1.73 -10.50 1.08
N ALA A 104 2.00 -9.20 1.03
CA ALA A 104 1.34 -8.27 0.12
C ALA A 104 1.73 -8.52 -1.35
N ILE A 105 3.00 -8.84 -1.61
CA ILE A 105 3.50 -9.20 -2.95
C ILE A 105 2.80 -10.46 -3.47
N LEU A 106 2.64 -11.49 -2.63
CA LEU A 106 1.93 -12.72 -3.01
C LEU A 106 0.46 -12.45 -3.38
N VAL A 107 -0.24 -11.64 -2.58
CA VAL A 107 -1.63 -11.26 -2.86
C VAL A 107 -1.72 -10.44 -4.15
N PHE A 108 -0.81 -9.48 -4.33
CA PHE A 108 -0.74 -8.70 -5.57
C PHE A 108 -0.49 -9.57 -6.78
N GLY A 109 0.45 -10.53 -6.70
CA GLY A 109 0.76 -11.49 -7.77
C GLY A 109 -0.48 -12.28 -8.19
N LYS A 110 -1.22 -12.85 -7.23
CA LYS A 110 -2.47 -13.57 -7.51
C LYS A 110 -3.54 -12.68 -8.16
N ASN A 111 -3.71 -11.46 -7.68
CA ASN A 111 -4.66 -10.53 -8.27
C ASN A 111 -4.28 -10.12 -9.70
N LEU A 112 -2.98 -9.95 -9.95
CA LEU A 112 -2.44 -9.64 -11.28
C LEU A 112 -2.64 -10.83 -12.23
N GLU A 113 -2.33 -12.05 -11.79
CA GLU A 113 -2.57 -13.27 -12.55
C GLU A 113 -4.05 -13.40 -12.94
N GLN A 114 -4.97 -13.27 -11.97
CA GLN A 114 -6.41 -13.29 -12.24
C GLN A 114 -6.85 -12.23 -13.25
N LEU A 115 -6.24 -11.04 -13.20
CA LEU A 115 -6.53 -9.97 -14.14
C LEU A 115 -6.02 -10.29 -15.55
N LEU A 116 -4.81 -10.82 -15.66
CA LEU A 116 -4.18 -11.17 -16.94
C LEU A 116 -4.82 -12.40 -17.57
N MET A 117 -5.29 -13.35 -16.76
CA MET A 117 -5.93 -14.60 -17.21
C MET A 117 -7.44 -14.44 -17.43
N GLN A 118 -7.99 -13.22 -17.44
CA GLN A 118 -9.38 -13.02 -17.81
C GLN A 118 -9.63 -13.50 -19.24
N PRO A 119 -10.76 -14.19 -19.48
CA PRO A 119 -11.09 -14.67 -20.84
C PRO A 119 -11.25 -13.48 -21.78
N PRO A 120 -10.79 -13.60 -23.03
CA PRO A 120 -10.94 -12.53 -24.02
C PRO A 120 -12.42 -12.30 -24.33
N ILE A 121 -12.76 -11.08 -24.70
CA ILE A 121 -14.10 -10.75 -25.24
C ILE A 121 -14.15 -11.24 -26.67
N VAL A 122 -14.85 -12.36 -26.88
CA VAL A 122 -14.90 -13.03 -28.17
C VAL A 122 -16.13 -12.58 -28.96
N GLY A 123 -16.00 -12.48 -30.28
CA GLY A 123 -17.13 -12.24 -31.19
C GLY A 123 -17.61 -10.81 -31.27
N GLN A 124 -16.91 -9.85 -30.68
CA GLN A 124 -17.31 -8.44 -30.68
C GLN A 124 -16.14 -7.53 -31.07
N VAL A 125 -16.46 -6.37 -31.62
CA VAL A 125 -15.48 -5.31 -31.84
C VAL A 125 -15.31 -4.52 -30.53
N VAL A 126 -14.08 -4.40 -30.05
CA VAL A 126 -13.76 -3.80 -28.76
C VAL A 126 -12.92 -2.54 -28.93
N LEU A 127 -13.29 -1.47 -28.22
CA LEU A 127 -12.46 -0.27 -28.07
C LEU A 127 -11.69 -0.36 -26.73
N GLY A 128 -10.40 -0.62 -26.81
CA GLY A 128 -9.48 -0.48 -25.67
C GLY A 128 -9.12 0.98 -25.45
N TRP A 129 -9.18 1.43 -24.20
CA TRP A 129 -8.85 2.80 -23.82
C TRP A 129 -7.88 2.81 -22.62
N ASP A 130 -6.67 3.36 -22.83
CA ASP A 130 -5.68 3.60 -21.76
C ASP A 130 -5.59 5.10 -21.48
N PRO A 131 -6.20 5.58 -20.38
CA PRO A 131 -6.22 7.01 -20.07
C PRO A 131 -4.87 7.48 -19.53
N ALA A 132 -4.35 8.58 -20.10
CA ALA A 132 -3.15 9.26 -19.62
C ALA A 132 -3.27 10.79 -19.77
N PHE A 133 -2.96 11.53 -18.71
CA PHE A 133 -3.13 12.99 -18.69
C PHE A 133 -2.10 13.73 -19.54
N ARG A 134 -0.82 13.37 -19.45
CA ARG A 134 0.28 14.08 -20.13
C ARG A 134 0.52 13.60 -21.55
N THR A 135 0.51 12.30 -21.77
CA THR A 135 0.83 11.67 -23.05
C THR A 135 -0.39 11.46 -23.95
N GLY A 136 -1.59 11.83 -23.47
CA GLY A 136 -2.86 11.57 -24.14
C GLY A 136 -3.38 10.16 -23.91
N CYS A 137 -4.68 9.98 -24.13
CA CYS A 137 -5.35 8.69 -24.03
C CYS A 137 -5.08 7.88 -25.29
N LYS A 138 -4.52 6.68 -25.14
CA LYS A 138 -4.31 5.75 -26.23
C LYS A 138 -5.56 4.93 -26.47
N LEU A 139 -5.97 4.83 -27.70
CA LEU A 139 -7.12 4.03 -28.14
C LEU A 139 -6.66 2.96 -29.11
N ALA A 140 -7.22 1.76 -28.96
CA ALA A 140 -7.05 0.67 -29.92
C ALA A 140 -8.42 0.04 -30.22
N VAL A 141 -8.73 -0.16 -31.48
CA VAL A 141 -9.92 -0.89 -31.92
C VAL A 141 -9.48 -2.29 -32.35
N VAL A 142 -10.14 -3.29 -31.81
CA VAL A 142 -9.82 -4.69 -32.02
C VAL A 142 -11.04 -5.40 -32.60
N ASP A 143 -10.86 -6.23 -33.61
CA ASP A 143 -11.92 -7.02 -34.24
C ASP A 143 -12.33 -8.23 -33.37
N PRO A 144 -13.40 -8.95 -33.73
CA PRO A 144 -13.85 -10.13 -32.98
C PRO A 144 -12.82 -11.26 -32.89
N THR A 145 -11.75 -11.26 -33.69
CA THR A 145 -10.69 -12.27 -33.69
C THR A 145 -9.48 -11.85 -32.87
N GLY A 146 -9.47 -10.62 -32.32
CA GLY A 146 -8.35 -10.07 -31.57
C GLY A 146 -7.34 -9.29 -32.42
N LYS A 147 -7.58 -9.11 -33.73
CA LYS A 147 -6.72 -8.32 -34.61
C LYS A 147 -6.95 -6.83 -34.43
N VAL A 148 -5.87 -6.06 -34.25
CA VAL A 148 -5.94 -4.59 -34.14
C VAL A 148 -6.32 -3.99 -35.50
N ILE A 149 -7.49 -3.33 -35.55
CA ILE A 149 -7.98 -2.62 -36.75
C ILE A 149 -7.33 -1.24 -36.88
N GLY A 150 -7.16 -0.56 -35.75
CA GLY A 150 -6.58 0.78 -35.74
C GLY A 150 -6.21 1.25 -34.34
N THR A 151 -5.26 2.17 -34.28
CA THR A 151 -4.82 2.83 -33.05
C THR A 151 -4.80 4.34 -33.21
N THR A 152 -5.10 5.08 -32.16
CA THR A 152 -4.99 6.54 -32.17
C THR A 152 -4.74 7.08 -30.76
N VAL A 153 -4.34 8.35 -30.68
CA VAL A 153 -4.15 9.05 -29.40
C VAL A 153 -5.06 10.27 -29.38
N ILE A 154 -5.82 10.43 -28.32
CA ILE A 154 -6.71 11.59 -28.13
C ILE A 154 -6.38 12.33 -26.84
N TYR A 155 -6.78 13.59 -26.77
CA TYR A 155 -6.57 14.46 -25.62
C TYR A 155 -7.91 15.02 -25.14
N PRO A 156 -8.73 14.20 -24.40
CA PRO A 156 -10.08 14.59 -24.01
C PRO A 156 -10.16 15.54 -22.81
N THR A 157 -9.07 15.69 -22.05
CA THR A 157 -9.04 16.44 -20.79
C THR A 157 -7.88 17.42 -20.70
N ALA A 158 -8.01 18.45 -19.87
CA ALA A 158 -6.93 19.38 -19.56
C ALA A 158 -5.69 18.65 -18.97
N PRO A 159 -4.46 19.15 -19.17
CA PRO A 159 -4.08 20.39 -19.81
C PRO A 159 -3.92 20.25 -21.34
N THR A 160 -4.91 20.68 -22.10
CA THR A 160 -4.85 20.67 -23.57
C THR A 160 -5.72 21.80 -24.16
N THR A 161 -5.58 22.07 -25.46
CA THR A 161 -6.35 23.12 -26.10
C THR A 161 -7.80 22.72 -26.35
N PRO A 162 -8.78 23.65 -26.29
CA PRO A 162 -10.18 23.37 -26.59
C PRO A 162 -10.40 22.68 -27.94
N LYS A 163 -9.58 23.03 -28.95
CA LYS A 163 -9.63 22.38 -30.27
C LYS A 163 -9.31 20.90 -30.22
N LYS A 164 -8.32 20.47 -29.41
CA LYS A 164 -7.97 19.05 -29.25
C LYS A 164 -9.04 18.30 -28.50
N ILE A 165 -9.66 18.92 -27.51
CA ILE A 165 -10.82 18.34 -26.78
C ILE A 165 -11.99 18.13 -27.74
N GLN A 166 -12.32 19.10 -28.57
CA GLN A 166 -13.41 18.97 -29.53
C GLN A 166 -13.10 17.89 -30.57
N ALA A 167 -11.88 17.86 -31.11
CA ALA A 167 -11.45 16.84 -32.07
C ALA A 167 -11.53 15.43 -31.45
N ALA A 168 -11.17 15.26 -30.16
CA ALA A 168 -11.31 14.00 -29.45
C ALA A 168 -12.79 13.56 -29.33
N LYS A 169 -13.69 14.49 -29.00
CA LYS A 169 -15.14 14.23 -28.95
C LYS A 169 -15.72 13.81 -30.30
N ASP A 170 -15.32 14.51 -31.36
CA ASP A 170 -15.82 14.23 -32.71
C ASP A 170 -15.31 12.88 -33.22
N LEU A 171 -14.07 12.52 -32.91
CA LEU A 171 -13.51 11.21 -33.22
C LEU A 171 -14.24 10.09 -32.48
N LEU A 172 -14.49 10.25 -31.18
CA LEU A 172 -15.23 9.27 -30.38
C LEU A 172 -16.67 9.09 -30.89
N LYS A 173 -17.35 10.18 -31.24
CA LYS A 173 -18.70 10.12 -31.85
C LYS A 173 -18.73 9.34 -33.17
N LYS A 174 -17.62 9.29 -33.90
CA LYS A 174 -17.50 8.48 -35.13
C LYS A 174 -17.20 7.02 -34.83
N ILE A 175 -16.37 6.73 -33.84
CA ILE A 175 -15.92 5.37 -33.52
C ILE A 175 -16.98 4.61 -32.72
N ILE A 176 -17.55 5.21 -31.67
CA ILE A 176 -18.46 4.52 -30.73
C ILE A 176 -19.68 3.88 -31.40
N PRO A 177 -20.39 4.50 -32.35
CA PRO A 177 -21.52 3.86 -33.00
C PRO A 177 -21.18 2.60 -33.80
N CYS A 178 -19.90 2.44 -34.19
CA CYS A 178 -19.42 1.24 -34.87
C CYS A 178 -19.06 0.11 -33.90
N LEU A 179 -19.10 0.37 -32.58
CA LEU A 179 -18.67 -0.59 -31.54
C LEU A 179 -19.86 -1.01 -30.69
N LEU A 180 -20.05 -2.30 -30.54
CA LEU A 180 -21.12 -2.88 -29.73
C LEU A 180 -20.76 -3.02 -28.24
N TYR A 181 -19.44 -2.92 -27.91
CA TYR A 181 -18.97 -3.13 -26.54
C TYR A 181 -17.66 -2.36 -26.24
N THR A 182 -17.60 -1.74 -25.05
CA THR A 182 -16.41 -1.10 -24.52
C THR A 182 -15.95 -1.85 -23.27
N SER A 183 -14.67 -2.29 -23.23
CA SER A 183 -14.13 -2.94 -22.04
C SER A 183 -13.76 -1.90 -20.97
N PRO A 184 -14.23 -2.07 -19.71
CA PRO A 184 -13.81 -1.19 -18.61
C PRO A 184 -12.33 -1.37 -18.31
N SER A 185 -11.61 -0.25 -18.12
CA SER A 185 -10.21 -0.28 -17.70
C SER A 185 -10.11 -0.74 -16.24
N PRO A 186 -9.07 -1.49 -15.85
CA PRO A 186 -8.78 -1.81 -14.44
C PRO A 186 -8.64 -0.58 -13.53
N ARG A 187 -8.32 0.58 -14.12
CA ARG A 187 -8.25 1.87 -13.42
C ARG A 187 -9.61 2.46 -13.08
N ASP A 188 -10.65 2.13 -13.82
CA ASP A 188 -12.01 2.66 -13.62
C ASP A 188 -12.66 2.09 -12.36
N LYS A 189 -12.30 0.87 -11.96
CA LYS A 189 -12.75 0.24 -10.70
C LYS A 189 -12.24 0.93 -9.41
N ARG A 190 -11.31 1.90 -9.51
CA ARG A 190 -10.80 2.66 -8.36
C ARG A 190 -11.59 3.94 -8.07
N GLN A 191 -12.59 4.26 -8.86
CA GLN A 191 -13.38 5.51 -8.74
C GLN A 191 -14.83 5.28 -8.30
N SER A 192 -15.24 4.04 -8.07
CA SER A 192 -16.56 3.70 -7.53
C SER A 192 -16.52 3.29 -6.05
#